data_9c5672a343961ef27b65cf90bf9e1a8b
#
_entry.id   9c5672a343961ef27b65cf90bf9e1a8b
#
_cell.length_a   1.000
_cell.length_b   1.000
_cell.length_c   1.000
_cell.angle_alpha   90.00
_cell.angle_beta   90.00
_cell.angle_gamma   90.00
#
_symmetry.space_group_name_H-M   'P 1'
#
loop_
_entity.id
_entity.type
_entity.pdbx_description
1 polymer ?
#
loop_
_entity_poly.entity_id
_entity_poly.type
_entity_poly.pdbx_seq_one_letter_code
_entity_poly.pdbx_strand_id
1 'polypeptide(L)'
;MTVQDLTQSLADSFGIKRVDGALVSSVAPGSAAADAGLKSGDVITEVNGEPVLRSGSLSSLIGLSAPGERVKLKVWRDHSERTIEAKLGGADDGEKKIADAGAAGEHGQLGLSLRPLTRDEKRESKLDAGLVVEGVAGAAARAGIEAGDVLLAINGKPVESIDQLKSVLSGKPKSVALLVQRDGEKIFVPVKLG
;
A
#
# COMPACT_ATOMS: atom_id res chain seq x y z
N MET A 1 11.46 1.82 3.65
CA MET A 1 10.22 1.76 2.84
C MET A 1 10.36 0.69 1.78
N THR A 2 9.25 0.00 1.44
CA THR A 2 9.17 -0.94 0.32
C THR A 2 8.40 -0.29 -0.82
N VAL A 3 8.87 -0.50 -2.05
CA VAL A 3 8.23 0.03 -3.26
C VAL A 3 8.03 -1.08 -4.28
N GLN A 4 7.01 -0.95 -5.13
CA GLN A 4 6.73 -1.85 -6.24
C GLN A 4 6.48 -1.08 -7.53
N ASP A 5 6.57 -1.77 -8.66
CA ASP A 5 6.32 -1.15 -9.97
C ASP A 5 4.84 -0.80 -10.14
N LEU A 6 4.59 0.34 -10.77
CA LEU A 6 3.25 0.79 -11.10
C LEU A 6 2.76 0.10 -12.38
N THR A 7 1.84 -0.85 -12.24
CA THR A 7 1.18 -1.49 -13.38
C THR A 7 0.01 -0.65 -13.89
N GLN A 8 -0.46 -0.90 -15.13
CA GLN A 8 -1.63 -0.19 -15.69
C GLN A 8 -2.86 -0.31 -14.78
N SER A 9 -3.14 -1.51 -14.26
CA SER A 9 -4.29 -1.72 -13.37
C SER A 9 -4.17 -0.97 -12.05
N LEU A 10 -2.95 -0.81 -11.52
CA LEU A 10 -2.68 0.01 -10.33
C LEU A 10 -2.82 1.50 -10.66
N ALA A 11 -2.26 1.96 -11.78
CA ALA A 11 -2.39 3.35 -12.22
C ALA A 11 -3.88 3.75 -12.37
N ASP A 12 -4.69 2.91 -13.01
CA ASP A 12 -6.13 3.11 -13.15
C ASP A 12 -6.84 3.19 -11.78
N SER A 13 -6.43 2.35 -10.82
CA SER A 13 -7.00 2.33 -9.46
C SER A 13 -6.66 3.57 -8.65
N PHE A 14 -5.47 4.16 -8.87
CA PHE A 14 -5.03 5.41 -8.24
C PHE A 14 -5.36 6.67 -9.06
N GLY A 15 -6.05 6.52 -10.20
CA GLY A 15 -6.43 7.63 -11.09
C GLY A 15 -5.23 8.31 -11.75
N ILE A 16 -4.14 7.59 -11.94
CA ILE A 16 -2.92 8.08 -12.62
C ILE A 16 -3.01 7.75 -14.09
N LYS A 17 -2.81 8.75 -14.96
CA LYS A 17 -2.87 8.57 -16.42
C LYS A 17 -1.59 7.97 -17.03
N ARG A 18 -0.52 7.87 -16.25
CA ARG A 18 0.80 7.36 -16.65
C ARG A 18 1.12 6.10 -15.87
N VAL A 19 1.91 5.20 -16.45
CA VAL A 19 2.36 3.96 -15.80
C VAL A 19 3.78 4.09 -15.25
N ASP A 20 4.31 5.32 -15.20
CA ASP A 20 5.63 5.62 -14.68
C ASP A 20 5.55 5.94 -13.19
N GLY A 21 6.50 5.44 -12.42
CA GLY A 21 6.61 5.69 -10.99
C GLY A 21 6.87 4.45 -10.16
N ALA A 22 7.19 4.68 -8.89
CA ALA A 22 7.34 3.66 -7.87
C ALA A 22 6.21 3.78 -6.85
N LEU A 23 5.36 2.75 -6.75
CA LEU A 23 4.28 2.70 -5.77
C LEU A 23 4.83 2.29 -4.40
N VAL A 24 4.65 3.12 -3.40
CA VAL A 24 5.03 2.83 -2.01
C VAL A 24 4.06 1.83 -1.40
N SER A 25 4.48 0.60 -1.20
CA SER A 25 3.67 -0.45 -0.56
C SER A 25 3.78 -0.42 0.97
N SER A 26 4.95 -0.04 1.50
CA SER A 26 5.15 0.05 2.95
C SER A 26 6.15 1.14 3.32
N VAL A 27 5.87 1.85 4.43
CA VAL A 27 6.79 2.81 5.05
C VAL A 27 7.04 2.33 6.47
N ALA A 28 8.30 2.04 6.80
CA ALA A 28 8.67 1.63 8.16
C ALA A 28 8.54 2.84 9.11
N PRO A 29 7.89 2.67 10.28
CA PRO A 29 7.83 3.72 11.30
C PRO A 29 9.23 4.14 11.75
N GLY A 30 9.45 5.44 11.96
CA GLY A 30 10.75 5.99 12.36
C GLY A 30 11.80 6.00 11.25
N SER A 31 11.43 5.69 10.01
CA SER A 31 12.33 5.81 8.86
C SER A 31 12.31 7.23 8.26
N ALA A 32 13.37 7.61 7.56
CA ALA A 32 13.45 8.87 6.82
C ALA A 32 12.26 9.11 5.87
N ALA A 33 11.66 8.04 5.35
CA ALA A 33 10.46 8.12 4.53
C ALA A 33 9.21 8.46 5.36
N ALA A 34 9.09 7.90 6.58
CA ALA A 34 8.00 8.22 7.51
C ALA A 34 8.12 9.66 8.02
N ASP A 35 9.32 10.09 8.39
CA ASP A 35 9.61 11.45 8.87
C ASP A 35 9.35 12.51 7.79
N ALA A 36 9.57 12.16 6.53
CA ALA A 36 9.21 12.98 5.37
C ALA A 36 7.70 13.02 5.09
N GLY A 37 6.91 12.17 5.74
CA GLY A 37 5.46 12.10 5.53
C GLY A 37 5.02 11.26 4.34
N LEU A 38 5.87 10.37 3.82
CA LEU A 38 5.49 9.34 2.85
C LEU A 38 4.54 8.33 3.49
N LYS A 39 3.62 7.81 2.70
CA LYS A 39 2.60 6.83 3.13
C LYS A 39 2.48 5.70 2.13
N SER A 40 1.96 4.56 2.59
CA SER A 40 1.49 3.51 1.67
C SER A 40 0.42 4.06 0.74
N GLY A 41 0.54 3.74 -0.55
CA GLY A 41 -0.34 4.25 -1.60
C GLY A 41 0.19 5.50 -2.32
N ASP A 42 1.30 6.09 -1.88
CA ASP A 42 1.98 7.14 -2.65
C ASP A 42 2.63 6.54 -3.90
N VAL A 43 2.56 7.24 -5.00
CA VAL A 43 3.35 6.92 -6.19
C VAL A 43 4.40 7.99 -6.39
N ILE A 44 5.67 7.62 -6.25
CA ILE A 44 6.81 8.53 -6.46
C ILE A 44 7.08 8.60 -7.97
N THR A 45 6.90 9.78 -8.54
CA THR A 45 7.04 10.03 -9.98
C THR A 45 8.36 10.72 -10.36
N GLU A 46 8.95 11.49 -9.44
CA GLU A 46 10.23 12.16 -9.66
C GLU A 46 11.05 12.23 -8.36
N VAL A 47 12.38 12.21 -8.49
CA VAL A 47 13.36 12.47 -7.42
C VAL A 47 14.30 13.58 -7.88
N ASN A 48 14.36 14.71 -7.16
CA ASN A 48 15.17 15.89 -7.52
C ASN A 48 14.96 16.39 -8.96
N GLY A 49 13.76 16.19 -9.55
CA GLY A 49 13.44 16.53 -10.93
C GLY A 49 13.75 15.41 -11.95
N GLU A 50 14.38 14.33 -11.52
CA GLU A 50 14.64 13.14 -12.35
C GLU A 50 13.42 12.21 -12.34
N PRO A 51 12.88 11.79 -13.51
CA PRO A 51 11.70 10.95 -13.57
C PRO A 51 11.98 9.53 -13.07
N VAL A 52 11.10 9.02 -12.23
CA VAL A 52 11.12 7.62 -11.77
C VAL A 52 10.26 6.80 -12.73
N LEU A 53 10.88 5.94 -13.54
CA LEU A 53 10.17 5.11 -14.51
C LEU A 53 9.66 3.81 -13.89
N ARG A 54 10.38 3.29 -12.88
CA ARG A 54 10.03 2.05 -12.15
C ARG A 54 10.69 2.04 -10.77
N SER A 55 10.30 1.10 -9.92
CA SER A 55 10.81 0.99 -8.53
C SER A 55 12.34 0.89 -8.44
N GLY A 56 12.98 0.16 -9.36
CA GLY A 56 14.45 0.06 -9.42
C GLY A 56 15.14 1.39 -9.71
N SER A 57 14.55 2.26 -10.54
CA SER A 57 15.08 3.60 -10.81
C SER A 57 15.08 4.47 -9.56
N LEU A 58 14.06 4.38 -8.72
CA LEU A 58 13.99 5.09 -7.44
C LEU A 58 15.15 4.71 -6.52
N SER A 59 15.43 3.42 -6.38
CA SER A 59 16.53 2.93 -5.56
C SER A 59 17.88 3.44 -6.05
N SER A 60 18.09 3.47 -7.37
CA SER A 60 19.31 3.99 -7.99
C SER A 60 19.47 5.50 -7.76
N LEU A 61 18.40 6.28 -7.96
CA LEU A 61 18.43 7.74 -7.77
C LEU A 61 18.70 8.12 -6.30
N ILE A 62 18.07 7.40 -5.36
CA ILE A 62 18.32 7.61 -3.93
C ILE A 62 19.74 7.16 -3.53
N GLY A 63 20.21 6.05 -4.09
CA GLY A 63 21.56 5.51 -3.82
C GLY A 63 22.71 6.41 -4.30
N LEU A 64 22.45 7.33 -5.22
CA LEU A 64 23.42 8.35 -5.68
C LEU A 64 23.52 9.54 -4.72
N SER A 65 22.58 9.72 -3.83
CA SER A 65 22.56 10.81 -2.85
C SER A 65 23.26 10.40 -1.56
N ALA A 66 23.96 11.35 -0.92
CA ALA A 66 24.69 11.10 0.32
C ALA A 66 23.73 10.92 1.52
N PRO A 67 24.10 10.07 2.52
CA PRO A 67 23.38 10.03 3.79
C PRO A 67 23.31 11.42 4.43
N GLY A 68 22.11 11.82 4.88
CA GLY A 68 21.83 13.16 5.43
C GLY A 68 21.42 14.20 4.39
N GLU A 69 21.55 13.91 3.10
CA GLU A 69 21.11 14.79 2.03
C GLU A 69 19.57 14.89 1.98
N ARG A 70 19.08 16.05 1.55
CA ARG A 70 17.64 16.28 1.31
C ARG A 70 17.33 16.03 -0.16
N VAL A 71 16.38 15.15 -0.41
CA VAL A 71 15.85 14.87 -1.74
C VAL A 71 14.42 15.38 -1.86
N LYS A 72 14.11 15.97 -3.00
CA LYS A 72 12.75 16.39 -3.33
C LYS A 72 12.07 15.26 -4.09
N LEU A 73 10.98 14.75 -3.52
CA LEU A 73 10.18 13.69 -4.10
C LEU A 73 8.86 14.29 -4.62
N LYS A 74 8.56 14.13 -5.90
CA LYS A 74 7.23 14.41 -6.42
C LYS A 74 6.43 13.13 -6.30
N VAL A 75 5.32 13.21 -5.58
CA VAL A 75 4.45 12.06 -5.29
C VAL A 75 3.02 12.33 -5.74
N TRP A 76 2.36 11.29 -6.22
CA TRP A 76 0.94 11.28 -6.48
C TRP A 76 0.22 10.66 -5.27
N ARG A 77 -0.69 11.43 -4.66
CA ARG A 77 -1.51 11.02 -3.52
C ARG A 77 -2.90 11.65 -3.63
N ASP A 78 -3.95 10.87 -3.37
CA ASP A 78 -5.35 11.36 -3.38
C ASP A 78 -5.73 12.11 -4.68
N HIS A 79 -5.34 11.56 -5.83
CA HIS A 79 -5.57 12.14 -7.17
C HIS A 79 -4.90 13.51 -7.39
N SER A 80 -3.86 13.83 -6.64
CA SER A 80 -3.11 15.08 -6.76
C SER A 80 -1.60 14.88 -6.65
N GLU A 81 -0.84 15.72 -7.34
CA GLU A 81 0.61 15.77 -7.19
C GLU A 81 0.98 16.58 -5.94
N ARG A 82 1.98 16.09 -5.20
CA ARG A 82 2.57 16.77 -4.03
C ARG A 82 4.09 16.65 -4.08
N THR A 83 4.77 17.69 -3.60
CA THR A 83 6.22 17.64 -3.39
C THR A 83 6.50 17.40 -1.91
N ILE A 84 7.34 16.41 -1.62
CA ILE A 84 7.76 16.03 -0.27
C ILE A 84 9.28 16.12 -0.23
N GLU A 85 9.84 16.79 0.79
CA GLU A 85 11.27 16.78 1.05
C GLU A 85 11.60 15.68 2.06
N ALA A 86 12.44 14.74 1.67
CA ALA A 86 12.93 13.66 2.52
C ALA A 86 14.40 13.87 2.83
N LYS A 87 14.78 13.79 4.11
CA LYS A 87 16.19 13.72 4.52
C LYS A 87 16.61 12.26 4.56
N LEU A 88 17.57 11.86 3.72
CA LEU A 88 18.05 10.49 3.66
C LEU A 88 18.70 10.08 4.98
N GLY A 89 18.21 8.99 5.59
CA GLY A 89 18.83 8.36 6.77
C GLY A 89 19.96 7.41 6.36
N GLY A 90 20.80 7.02 7.34
CA GLY A 90 21.67 5.86 7.16
C GLY A 90 20.87 4.55 7.13
N ALA A 91 21.48 3.47 6.65
CA ALA A 91 20.82 2.19 6.37
C ALA A 91 20.33 1.40 7.62
N ASP A 92 20.32 2.00 8.78
CA ASP A 92 20.02 1.33 10.06
C ASP A 92 19.05 2.15 10.92
N ASP A 93 17.74 2.09 10.61
CA ASP A 93 16.74 2.49 11.60
C ASP A 93 15.47 1.64 11.46
N GLY A 94 15.34 0.75 12.42
CA GLY A 94 14.37 -0.32 12.50
C GLY A 94 13.04 -0.02 13.19
N GLU A 95 12.26 -1.02 13.21
CA GLU A 95 10.93 -1.40 13.66
C GLU A 95 10.39 -0.87 15.00
N LYS A 96 9.05 -0.70 15.07
CA LYS A 96 8.10 -1.09 16.16
C LYS A 96 6.68 -0.54 15.95
N LYS A 97 5.70 -1.21 16.18
CA LYS A 97 4.66 -2.10 16.76
C LYS A 97 3.53 -1.31 17.48
N ILE A 98 2.29 -1.67 17.62
CA ILE A 98 1.28 -2.73 17.54
C ILE A 98 -0.12 -2.25 18.05
N ALA A 99 -1.23 -2.79 17.61
CA ALA A 99 -2.40 -3.50 18.12
C ALA A 99 -3.78 -2.79 18.17
N ASP A 100 -4.92 -3.38 18.10
CA ASP A 100 -5.71 -4.60 18.10
C ASP A 100 -7.22 -4.27 17.97
N ALA A 101 -8.14 -4.94 17.60
CA ALA A 101 -8.87 -6.14 17.24
C ALA A 101 -10.36 -5.91 16.86
N GLY A 102 -10.96 -6.66 16.08
CA GLY A 102 -11.88 -7.75 16.08
C GLY A 102 -13.28 -7.66 15.49
N ALA A 103 -13.68 -8.71 14.78
CA ALA A 103 -14.97 -9.39 14.51
C ALA A 103 -15.49 -9.50 13.07
N ALA A 104 -16.03 -10.68 12.75
CA ALA A 104 -16.20 -11.30 11.44
C ALA A 104 -17.48 -10.99 10.65
N GLY A 105 -17.50 -11.28 9.34
CA GLY A 105 -18.68 -11.59 8.53
C GLY A 105 -18.65 -11.26 7.03
N GLU A 106 -19.20 -12.16 6.28
CA GLU A 106 -19.84 -12.17 4.94
C GLU A 106 -19.12 -11.68 3.66
N HIS A 107 -19.30 -12.50 2.58
CA HIS A 107 -18.80 -12.27 1.22
C HIS A 107 -19.37 -11.00 0.59
N GLY A 108 -18.52 -10.01 0.34
CA GLY A 108 -18.86 -8.76 -0.35
C GLY A 108 -18.69 -8.85 -1.87
N GLN A 109 -18.91 -7.73 -2.59
CA GLN A 109 -18.80 -7.58 -4.06
C GLN A 109 -17.44 -7.99 -4.65
N LEU A 110 -16.38 -8.04 -3.84
CA LEU A 110 -15.04 -8.51 -4.23
C LEU A 110 -14.93 -10.04 -4.25
N GLY A 111 -15.88 -10.76 -3.64
CA GLY A 111 -15.76 -12.19 -3.41
C GLY A 111 -14.79 -12.53 -2.27
N LEU A 112 -14.66 -11.66 -1.29
CA LEU A 112 -13.83 -11.87 -0.09
C LEU A 112 -14.72 -12.18 1.11
N SER A 113 -14.39 -13.24 1.83
CA SER A 113 -14.83 -13.49 3.20
C SER A 113 -13.77 -12.89 4.13
N LEU A 114 -14.16 -11.93 4.93
CA LEU A 114 -13.23 -11.14 5.74
C LEU A 114 -13.67 -11.17 7.20
N ARG A 115 -12.68 -11.28 8.09
CA ARG A 115 -12.84 -11.00 9.51
C ARG A 115 -11.71 -10.11 10.01
N PRO A 116 -11.91 -9.37 11.08
CA PRO A 116 -10.81 -8.66 11.70
C PRO A 116 -9.78 -9.60 12.31
N LEU A 117 -8.54 -9.10 12.40
CA LEU A 117 -7.45 -9.76 13.10
C LEU A 117 -7.78 -9.98 14.60
N THR A 118 -7.49 -11.16 15.10
CA THR A 118 -7.50 -11.45 16.54
C THR A 118 -6.29 -10.80 17.23
N ARG A 119 -6.29 -10.77 18.56
CA ARG A 119 -5.17 -10.21 19.36
C ARG A 119 -3.84 -10.91 19.09
N ASP A 120 -3.88 -12.22 18.91
CA ASP A 120 -2.68 -13.02 18.69
C ASP A 120 -2.15 -12.83 17.26
N GLU A 121 -3.04 -12.85 16.26
CA GLU A 121 -2.69 -12.59 14.85
C GLU A 121 -2.08 -11.20 14.62
N LYS A 122 -2.54 -10.20 15.36
CA LYS A 122 -1.93 -8.86 15.31
C LYS A 122 -0.54 -8.82 15.90
N ARG A 123 -0.28 -9.60 16.95
CA ARG A 123 1.06 -9.73 17.52
C ARG A 123 2.01 -10.45 16.58
N GLU A 124 1.55 -11.52 15.93
CA GLU A 124 2.34 -12.30 14.99
C GLU A 124 2.62 -11.53 13.71
N SER A 125 1.60 -10.89 13.14
CA SER A 125 1.73 -10.12 11.90
C SER A 125 2.33 -8.73 12.07
N LYS A 126 2.51 -8.26 13.32
CA LYS A 126 2.96 -6.91 13.68
C LYS A 126 2.09 -5.81 13.04
N LEU A 127 0.78 -6.02 13.02
CA LEU A 127 -0.21 -5.12 12.44
C LEU A 127 -1.12 -4.53 13.51
N ASP A 128 -1.41 -3.24 13.43
CA ASP A 128 -2.33 -2.55 14.33
C ASP A 128 -3.80 -2.77 13.94
N ALA A 129 -4.07 -2.87 12.62
CA ALA A 129 -5.40 -3.06 12.06
C ALA A 129 -5.33 -3.86 10.75
N GLY A 130 -6.46 -4.41 10.33
CA GLY A 130 -6.60 -5.13 9.07
C GLY A 130 -7.69 -6.18 9.14
N LEU A 131 -8.03 -6.73 7.98
CA LEU A 131 -9.03 -7.78 7.82
C LEU A 131 -8.39 -9.04 7.27
N VAL A 132 -8.48 -10.16 7.99
CA VAL A 132 -8.01 -11.45 7.51
C VAL A 132 -8.93 -11.98 6.42
N VAL A 133 -8.35 -12.45 5.35
CA VAL A 133 -9.06 -13.12 4.26
C VAL A 133 -9.25 -14.59 4.64
N GLU A 134 -10.47 -14.99 4.96
CA GLU A 134 -10.83 -16.37 5.28
C GLU A 134 -11.21 -17.17 4.04
N GLY A 135 -11.78 -16.48 3.04
CA GLY A 135 -12.22 -17.11 1.80
C GLY A 135 -12.18 -16.14 0.64
N VAL A 136 -11.87 -16.69 -0.53
CA VAL A 136 -11.68 -15.92 -1.76
C VAL A 136 -12.49 -16.53 -2.90
N ALA A 137 -13.24 -15.71 -3.61
CA ALA A 137 -14.01 -16.08 -4.79
C ALA A 137 -14.01 -14.95 -5.84
N GLY A 138 -14.57 -15.19 -7.01
CA GLY A 138 -14.87 -14.15 -7.99
C GLY A 138 -13.65 -13.30 -8.42
N ALA A 139 -13.76 -11.99 -8.27
CA ALA A 139 -12.76 -11.03 -8.74
C ALA A 139 -11.45 -11.07 -7.94
N ALA A 140 -11.53 -11.26 -6.63
CA ALA A 140 -10.37 -11.33 -5.75
C ALA A 140 -9.52 -12.60 -6.01
N ALA A 141 -10.16 -13.76 -6.21
CA ALA A 141 -9.45 -14.99 -6.58
C ALA A 141 -8.71 -14.85 -7.91
N ARG A 142 -9.34 -14.24 -8.91
CA ARG A 142 -8.71 -13.99 -10.22
C ARG A 142 -7.55 -12.99 -10.15
N ALA A 143 -7.56 -12.12 -9.17
CA ALA A 143 -6.49 -11.16 -8.92
C ALA A 143 -5.30 -11.76 -8.15
N GLY A 144 -5.42 -12.99 -7.64
CA GLY A 144 -4.35 -13.66 -6.90
C GLY A 144 -4.34 -13.36 -5.40
N ILE A 145 -5.47 -12.93 -4.84
CA ILE A 145 -5.65 -12.86 -3.38
C ILE A 145 -5.92 -14.29 -2.87
N GLU A 146 -5.38 -14.62 -1.72
CA GLU A 146 -5.45 -15.95 -1.12
C GLU A 146 -6.02 -15.90 0.30
N ALA A 147 -6.56 -17.03 0.75
CA ALA A 147 -6.96 -17.19 2.15
C ALA A 147 -5.71 -17.13 3.05
N GLY A 148 -5.77 -16.36 4.12
CA GLY A 148 -4.64 -16.07 4.99
C GLY A 148 -3.99 -14.70 4.74
N ASP A 149 -4.25 -14.07 3.61
CA ASP A 149 -3.84 -12.68 3.39
C ASP A 149 -4.49 -11.74 4.41
N VAL A 150 -3.82 -10.66 4.77
CA VAL A 150 -4.39 -9.61 5.60
C VAL A 150 -4.60 -8.35 4.77
N LEU A 151 -5.84 -7.98 4.55
CA LEU A 151 -6.21 -6.74 3.86
C LEU A 151 -5.97 -5.54 4.77
N LEU A 152 -5.11 -4.61 4.35
CA LEU A 152 -4.71 -3.43 5.11
C LEU A 152 -5.29 -2.12 4.57
N ALA A 153 -5.44 -2.02 3.25
CA ALA A 153 -5.94 -0.80 2.62
C ALA A 153 -6.62 -1.09 1.27
N ILE A 154 -7.47 -0.16 0.84
CA ILE A 154 -8.07 -0.13 -0.49
C ILE A 154 -7.82 1.23 -1.14
N ASN A 155 -7.26 1.24 -2.35
CA ASN A 155 -6.87 2.46 -3.08
C ASN A 155 -6.03 3.43 -2.22
N GLY A 156 -5.11 2.89 -1.40
CA GLY A 156 -4.27 3.66 -0.49
C GLY A 156 -4.95 4.14 0.81
N LYS A 157 -6.25 3.90 0.99
CA LYS A 157 -6.99 4.23 2.23
C LYS A 157 -6.97 3.02 3.16
N PRO A 158 -6.54 3.18 4.43
CA PRO A 158 -6.54 2.07 5.39
C PRO A 158 -7.96 1.54 5.62
N VAL A 159 -8.07 0.23 5.78
CA VAL A 159 -9.34 -0.47 6.05
C VAL A 159 -9.22 -1.21 7.37
N GLU A 160 -10.00 -0.77 8.35
CA GLU A 160 -10.07 -1.36 9.70
C GLU A 160 -11.37 -2.13 9.93
N SER A 161 -12.38 -1.88 9.06
CA SER A 161 -13.69 -2.53 9.17
C SER A 161 -14.27 -2.88 7.79
N ILE A 162 -15.17 -3.87 7.79
CA ILE A 162 -15.89 -4.31 6.58
C ILE A 162 -16.76 -3.18 6.02
N ASP A 163 -17.30 -2.32 6.88
CA ASP A 163 -18.16 -1.20 6.44
C ASP A 163 -17.38 -0.13 5.68
N GLN A 164 -16.12 0.14 6.07
CA GLN A 164 -15.24 1.01 5.29
C GLN A 164 -14.96 0.44 3.89
N LEU A 165 -14.74 -0.88 3.80
CA LEU A 165 -14.57 -1.56 2.52
C LEU A 165 -15.84 -1.44 1.65
N LYS A 166 -17.01 -1.71 2.23
CA LYS A 166 -18.32 -1.57 1.56
C LYS A 166 -18.54 -0.14 1.06
N SER A 167 -18.18 0.86 1.84
CA SER A 167 -18.31 2.29 1.48
C SER A 167 -17.50 2.65 0.25
N VAL A 168 -16.27 2.15 0.13
CA VAL A 168 -15.42 2.39 -1.05
C VAL A 168 -15.97 1.66 -2.28
N LEU A 169 -16.52 0.45 -2.11
CA LEU A 169 -17.08 -0.36 -3.18
C LEU A 169 -18.45 0.15 -3.66
N SER A 170 -19.21 0.86 -2.83
CA SER A 170 -20.52 1.41 -3.20
C SER A 170 -20.46 2.40 -4.37
N GLY A 171 -19.30 3.03 -4.59
CA GLY A 171 -18.99 3.84 -5.77
C GLY A 171 -18.86 3.07 -7.09
N LYS A 172 -19.02 1.74 -7.08
CA LYS A 172 -18.88 0.84 -8.25
C LYS A 172 -17.62 1.13 -9.09
N PRO A 173 -16.43 1.18 -8.49
CA PRO A 173 -15.20 1.37 -9.24
C PRO A 173 -14.97 0.18 -10.19
N LYS A 174 -14.42 0.43 -11.38
CA LYS A 174 -14.05 -0.63 -12.34
C LYS A 174 -12.90 -1.49 -11.85
N SER A 175 -12.00 -0.91 -11.07
CA SER A 175 -10.88 -1.59 -10.45
C SER A 175 -10.57 -0.97 -9.09
N VAL A 176 -9.99 -1.77 -8.20
CA VAL A 176 -9.49 -1.32 -6.89
C VAL A 176 -8.10 -1.91 -6.66
N ALA A 177 -7.24 -1.16 -5.99
CA ALA A 177 -5.95 -1.65 -5.52
C ALA A 177 -6.07 -2.04 -4.05
N LEU A 178 -5.95 -3.32 -3.75
CA LEU A 178 -5.96 -3.84 -2.39
C LEU A 178 -4.53 -3.96 -1.88
N LEU A 179 -4.20 -3.34 -0.76
CA LEU A 179 -2.95 -3.57 -0.06
C LEU A 179 -3.16 -4.77 0.87
N VAL A 180 -2.48 -5.86 0.58
CA VAL A 180 -2.51 -7.06 1.40
C VAL A 180 -1.13 -7.34 1.99
N GLN A 181 -1.11 -7.96 3.17
CA GLN A 181 0.11 -8.55 3.73
C GLN A 181 0.02 -10.06 3.58
N ARG A 182 1.05 -10.64 2.99
CA ARG A 182 1.29 -12.09 2.82
C ARG A 182 2.70 -12.40 3.29
N ASP A 183 2.89 -13.38 4.14
CA ASP A 183 4.22 -13.82 4.66
C ASP A 183 5.08 -12.67 5.23
N GLY A 184 4.43 -11.65 5.80
CA GLY A 184 5.11 -10.47 6.33
C GLY A 184 5.39 -9.35 5.31
N GLU A 185 5.23 -9.61 4.03
CA GLU A 185 5.40 -8.61 2.96
C GLU A 185 4.08 -7.93 2.60
N LYS A 186 4.17 -6.63 2.28
CA LYS A 186 3.01 -5.83 1.85
C LYS A 186 3.06 -5.59 0.36
N ILE A 187 2.01 -6.01 -0.33
CA ILE A 187 1.88 -5.90 -1.79
C ILE A 187 0.53 -5.28 -2.17
N PHE A 188 0.52 -4.47 -3.22
CA PHE A 188 -0.72 -4.01 -3.84
C PHE A 188 -1.18 -5.00 -4.92
N VAL A 189 -2.40 -5.47 -4.78
CA VAL A 189 -3.05 -6.38 -5.73
C VAL A 189 -4.18 -5.64 -6.45
N PRO A 190 -4.08 -5.43 -7.77
CA PRO A 190 -5.15 -4.79 -8.54
C PRO A 190 -6.29 -5.78 -8.79
N VAL A 191 -7.49 -5.46 -8.32
CA VAL A 191 -8.70 -6.26 -8.51
C VAL A 191 -9.63 -5.55 -9.48
N LYS A 192 -9.93 -6.18 -10.60
CA LYS A 192 -10.92 -5.70 -11.58
C LYS A 192 -12.31 -6.21 -11.19
N LEU A 193 -13.28 -5.31 -11.09
CA LEU A 193 -14.63 -5.58 -10.64
C LEU A 193 -15.66 -5.70 -11.79
N GLY A 194 -15.30 -5.27 -12.98
CA GLY A 194 -16.17 -5.34 -14.16
C GLY A 194 -15.48 -4.83 -15.39
#